data_089d290ed524a603195e3e73d4635204
#
_entry.id   089d290ed524a603195e3e73d4635204
#
_cell.length_a   1.000
_cell.length_b   1.000
_cell.length_c   1.000
_cell.angle_alpha   90.00
_cell.angle_beta   90.00
_cell.angle_gamma   90.00
#
_symmetry.space_group_name_H-M   'P 1'
#
loop_
_entity.id
_entity.type
_entity.pdbx_description
1 polymer ?
#
loop_
_entity_poly.entity_id
_entity_poly.type
_entity_poly.pdbx_seq_one_letter_code
_entity_poly.pdbx_strand_id
1 'polypeptide(L)'
;MSPTLLSFFAEVPDPRRGQGKMYPLAPILLFTVLAMLSGAVSYRQVHAFIKTHLDRLNVVFDLSLRRAPAYSSVRFILRGLDGAALEVAFRRHAATLGTGRIDADDAATKPVCVAIDGKTLRGSFDAFNDRKAAHLMSAFAHDDQIILAHLAIDEKSNEIPAVQDLMTTLGLSGKLFTVDAMHACK
;
A
#
# COMPACT_ATOMS: atom_id res chain seq x y z
N MET A 1 3.57 -16.32 16.81
CA MET A 1 2.64 -15.17 16.64
C MET A 1 2.58 -14.84 15.16
N SER A 2 1.38 -14.74 14.61
CA SER A 2 1.23 -14.32 13.21
C SER A 2 1.77 -12.90 13.04
N PRO A 3 2.46 -12.58 11.94
CA PRO A 3 2.96 -11.23 11.70
C PRO A 3 1.78 -10.26 11.58
N THR A 4 1.92 -9.10 12.22
CA THR A 4 0.91 -8.05 12.21
C THR A 4 1.25 -6.97 11.17
N LEU A 5 0.28 -6.18 10.72
CA LEU A 5 0.55 -5.05 9.82
C LEU A 5 1.63 -4.10 10.39
N LEU A 6 1.67 -3.92 11.70
CA LEU A 6 2.69 -3.11 12.37
C LEU A 6 4.11 -3.67 12.15
N SER A 7 4.28 -5.02 12.18
CA SER A 7 5.59 -5.63 11.94
C SER A 7 6.07 -5.42 10.50
N PHE A 8 5.18 -5.46 9.51
CA PHE A 8 5.54 -5.15 8.13
C PHE A 8 5.90 -3.67 7.94
N PHE A 9 5.21 -2.76 8.61
CA PHE A 9 5.59 -1.35 8.58
C PHE A 9 6.94 -1.07 9.27
N ALA A 10 7.36 -1.90 10.22
CA ALA A 10 8.67 -1.77 10.86
C ALA A 10 9.83 -2.09 9.91
N GLU A 11 9.58 -2.78 8.80
CA GLU A 11 10.57 -3.09 7.77
C GLU A 11 10.78 -1.92 6.78
N VAL A 12 9.85 -0.96 6.74
CA VAL A 12 9.96 0.22 5.85
C VAL A 12 11.10 1.12 6.36
N PRO A 13 12.11 1.41 5.52
CA PRO A 13 13.21 2.28 5.91
C PRO A 13 12.72 3.68 6.30
N ASP A 14 13.21 4.18 7.42
CA ASP A 14 12.91 5.53 7.86
C ASP A 14 13.98 6.52 7.36
N PRO A 15 13.71 7.30 6.31
CA PRO A 15 14.69 8.19 5.69
C PRO A 15 15.00 9.44 6.53
N ARG A 16 14.28 9.64 7.63
CA ARG A 16 14.45 10.83 8.47
C ARG A 16 15.76 10.79 9.24
N ARG A 17 16.37 11.96 9.45
CA ARG A 17 17.54 12.11 10.34
C ARG A 17 17.12 11.86 11.80
N GLY A 18 18.07 11.51 12.67
CA GLY A 18 17.83 11.17 14.08
C GLY A 18 16.95 12.17 14.83
N GLN A 19 17.18 13.48 14.63
CA GLN A 19 16.37 14.55 15.22
C GLN A 19 14.90 14.57 14.75
N GLY A 20 14.59 14.00 13.57
CA GLY A 20 13.24 13.90 13.02
C GLY A 20 12.46 12.65 13.46
N LYS A 21 13.08 11.77 14.25
CA LYS A 21 12.52 10.45 14.64
C LYS A 21 11.80 10.45 16.00
N MET A 22 11.33 11.59 16.46
CA MET A 22 10.54 11.67 17.71
C MET A 22 9.36 10.70 17.72
N TYR A 23 8.75 10.47 16.56
CA TYR A 23 7.66 9.53 16.37
C TYR A 23 8.16 8.34 15.54
N PRO A 24 8.08 7.08 16.06
CA PRO A 24 8.45 5.90 15.29
C PRO A 24 7.62 5.80 14.00
N LEU A 25 8.26 5.39 12.89
CA LEU A 25 7.61 5.38 11.57
C LEU A 25 6.44 4.39 11.53
N ALA A 26 6.67 3.14 11.93
CA ALA A 26 5.69 2.08 11.81
C ALA A 26 4.35 2.38 12.52
N PRO A 27 4.31 2.85 13.78
CA PRO A 27 3.06 3.29 14.40
C PRO A 27 2.37 4.42 13.65
N ILE A 28 3.11 5.39 13.11
CA ILE A 28 2.49 6.50 12.35
C ILE A 28 1.86 5.99 11.06
N LEU A 29 2.50 5.05 10.36
CA LEU A 29 1.92 4.41 9.18
C LEU A 29 0.64 3.66 9.55
N LEU A 30 0.68 2.83 10.58
CA LEU A 30 -0.50 2.10 11.06
C LEU A 30 -1.64 3.05 11.44
N PHE A 31 -1.35 4.12 12.21
CA PHE A 31 -2.37 5.08 12.62
C PHE A 31 -2.93 5.87 11.44
N THR A 32 -2.11 6.11 10.41
CA THR A 32 -2.58 6.72 9.16
C THR A 32 -3.58 5.81 8.45
N VAL A 33 -3.28 4.51 8.35
CA VAL A 33 -4.21 3.53 7.75
C VAL A 33 -5.52 3.48 8.56
N LEU A 34 -5.45 3.38 9.89
CA LEU A 34 -6.63 3.37 10.75
C LEU A 34 -7.47 4.66 10.60
N ALA A 35 -6.81 5.81 10.52
CA ALA A 35 -7.49 7.07 10.28
C ALA A 35 -8.20 7.10 8.92
N MET A 36 -7.54 6.61 7.84
CA MET A 36 -8.13 6.53 6.51
C MET A 36 -9.32 5.57 6.47
N LEU A 37 -9.24 4.43 7.13
CA LEU A 37 -10.35 3.49 7.30
C LEU A 37 -11.52 4.11 8.08
N SER A 38 -11.22 5.08 8.96
CA SER A 38 -12.21 5.88 9.70
C SER A 38 -12.70 7.12 8.94
N GLY A 39 -12.35 7.26 7.65
CA GLY A 39 -12.81 8.33 6.77
C GLY A 39 -11.90 9.57 6.70
N ALA A 40 -10.68 9.52 7.24
CA ALA A 40 -9.75 10.65 7.10
C ALA A 40 -9.23 10.77 5.66
N VAL A 41 -9.37 11.97 5.07
CA VAL A 41 -8.94 12.29 3.70
C VAL A 41 -7.88 13.40 3.65
N SER A 42 -7.33 13.79 4.79
CA SER A 42 -6.30 14.83 4.87
C SER A 42 -5.36 14.61 6.06
N TYR A 43 -4.13 15.14 5.98
CA TYR A 43 -3.16 15.09 7.08
C TYR A 43 -3.69 15.71 8.39
N ARG A 44 -4.59 16.71 8.30
CA ARG A 44 -5.24 17.32 9.47
C ARG A 44 -6.20 16.34 10.13
N GLN A 45 -6.96 15.58 9.34
CA GLN A 45 -7.87 14.57 9.86
C GLN A 45 -7.13 13.38 10.43
N VAL A 46 -6.01 12.94 9.82
CA VAL A 46 -5.11 11.93 10.39
C VAL A 46 -4.58 12.40 11.75
N HIS A 47 -4.09 13.65 11.84
CA HIS A 47 -3.68 14.24 13.12
C HIS A 47 -4.82 14.25 14.15
N ALA A 48 -6.01 14.68 13.76
CA ALA A 48 -7.18 14.73 14.66
C ALA A 48 -7.55 13.33 15.16
N PHE A 49 -7.57 12.32 14.28
CA PHE A 49 -7.79 10.93 14.64
C PHE A 49 -6.77 10.45 15.69
N ILE A 50 -5.47 10.62 15.39
CA ILE A 50 -4.41 10.20 16.32
C ILE A 50 -4.56 10.91 17.66
N LYS A 51 -4.81 12.23 17.64
CA LYS A 51 -4.97 13.03 18.86
C LYS A 51 -6.15 12.55 19.71
N THR A 52 -7.28 12.26 19.08
CA THR A 52 -8.50 11.82 19.78
C THR A 52 -8.35 10.43 20.38
N HIS A 53 -7.61 9.53 19.70
CA HIS A 53 -7.52 8.13 20.10
C HIS A 53 -6.16 7.75 20.70
N LEU A 54 -5.29 8.72 21.03
CA LEU A 54 -3.89 8.47 21.40
C LEU A 54 -3.74 7.47 22.55
N ASP A 55 -4.50 7.66 23.63
CA ASP A 55 -4.41 6.78 24.81
C ASP A 55 -4.82 5.36 24.46
N ARG A 56 -5.89 5.19 23.69
CA ARG A 56 -6.34 3.88 23.23
C ARG A 56 -5.35 3.22 22.28
N LEU A 57 -4.77 3.98 21.34
CA LEU A 57 -3.76 3.51 20.44
C LEU A 57 -2.48 3.05 21.18
N ASN A 58 -2.07 3.81 22.20
CA ASN A 58 -0.95 3.43 23.04
C ASN A 58 -1.20 2.08 23.74
N VAL A 59 -2.39 1.92 24.34
CA VAL A 59 -2.76 0.67 25.04
C VAL A 59 -2.85 -0.51 24.09
N VAL A 60 -3.54 -0.35 22.95
CA VAL A 60 -3.79 -1.46 22.00
C VAL A 60 -2.51 -1.96 21.33
N PHE A 61 -1.58 -1.03 21.03
CA PHE A 61 -0.35 -1.36 20.30
C PHE A 61 0.91 -1.35 21.18
N ASP A 62 0.72 -1.31 22.51
CA ASP A 62 1.83 -1.29 23.50
C ASP A 62 2.86 -0.20 23.20
N LEU A 63 2.38 1.03 23.04
CA LEU A 63 3.18 2.21 22.72
C LEU A 63 3.13 3.22 23.85
N SER A 64 4.11 4.15 23.84
CA SER A 64 4.22 5.19 24.88
C SER A 64 4.37 6.59 24.26
N LEU A 65 3.59 6.91 23.24
CA LEU A 65 3.60 8.22 22.62
C LEU A 65 2.98 9.26 23.57
N ARG A 66 3.76 10.24 23.99
CA ARG A 66 3.32 11.28 24.94
C ARG A 66 2.32 12.27 24.32
N ARG A 67 2.39 12.47 23.00
CA ARG A 67 1.51 13.38 22.27
C ARG A 67 1.37 12.93 20.81
N ALA A 68 0.27 13.31 20.19
CA ALA A 68 0.07 13.10 18.77
C ALA A 68 1.05 13.99 17.96
N PRO A 69 1.57 13.48 16.82
CA PRO A 69 2.36 14.29 15.91
C PRO A 69 1.51 15.42 15.32
N ALA A 70 2.05 16.63 15.20
CA ALA A 70 1.36 17.73 14.51
C ALA A 70 1.05 17.33 13.05
N TYR A 71 0.04 17.96 12.44
CA TYR A 71 -0.33 17.66 11.05
C TYR A 71 0.82 17.89 10.06
N SER A 72 1.67 18.89 10.32
CA SER A 72 2.88 19.15 9.54
C SER A 72 3.91 18.01 9.65
N SER A 73 4.03 17.42 10.84
CA SER A 73 4.89 16.24 11.07
C SER A 73 4.34 15.01 10.34
N VAL A 74 3.01 14.77 10.41
CA VAL A 74 2.36 13.70 9.65
C VAL A 74 2.61 13.87 8.16
N ARG A 75 2.37 15.08 7.63
CA ARG A 75 2.63 15.40 6.22
C ARG A 75 4.09 15.18 5.83
N PHE A 76 5.03 15.65 6.65
CA PHE A 76 6.46 15.48 6.39
C PHE A 76 6.88 14.01 6.36
N ILE A 77 6.41 13.23 7.33
CA ILE A 77 6.67 11.78 7.41
C ILE A 77 6.16 11.07 6.16
N LEU A 78 4.88 11.27 5.81
CA LEU A 78 4.25 10.55 4.71
C LEU A 78 4.79 10.96 3.33
N ARG A 79 5.18 12.22 3.15
CA ARG A 79 5.79 12.67 1.89
C ARG A 79 7.23 12.22 1.70
N GLY A 80 7.92 11.87 2.77
CA GLY A 80 9.30 11.38 2.72
C GLY A 80 9.43 9.87 2.58
N LEU A 81 8.31 9.14 2.48
CA LEU A 81 8.33 7.68 2.33
C LEU A 81 8.89 7.26 0.98
N ASP A 82 9.67 6.18 1.00
CA ASP A 82 9.99 5.43 -0.19
C ASP A 82 8.78 4.55 -0.59
N GLY A 83 8.14 4.90 -1.70
CA GLY A 83 6.98 4.18 -2.21
C GLY A 83 7.29 2.73 -2.56
N ALA A 84 8.49 2.45 -3.09
CA ALA A 84 8.90 1.09 -3.44
C ALA A 84 9.08 0.21 -2.19
N ALA A 85 9.71 0.75 -1.15
CA ALA A 85 9.85 0.04 0.12
C ALA A 85 8.49 -0.21 0.80
N LEU A 86 7.56 0.76 0.73
CA LEU A 86 6.21 0.59 1.23
C LEU A 86 5.45 -0.50 0.47
N GLU A 87 5.59 -0.54 -0.86
CA GLU A 87 4.98 -1.57 -1.71
C GLU A 87 5.51 -2.97 -1.40
N VAL A 88 6.81 -3.13 -1.15
CA VAL A 88 7.40 -4.40 -0.72
C VAL A 88 6.77 -4.86 0.60
N ALA A 89 6.66 -3.98 1.59
CA ALA A 89 6.05 -4.29 2.88
C ALA A 89 4.56 -4.68 2.71
N PHE A 90 3.83 -3.94 1.86
CA PHE A 90 2.44 -4.23 1.53
C PHE A 90 2.27 -5.62 0.91
N ARG A 91 3.06 -5.96 -0.11
CA ARG A 91 2.98 -7.27 -0.78
C ARG A 91 3.25 -8.43 0.19
N ARG A 92 4.24 -8.28 1.06
CA ARG A 92 4.53 -9.28 2.10
C ARG A 92 3.37 -9.45 3.07
N HIS A 93 2.73 -8.36 3.47
CA HIS A 93 1.54 -8.44 4.30
C HIS A 93 0.37 -9.11 3.54
N ALA A 94 0.10 -8.69 2.31
CA ALA A 94 -0.96 -9.28 1.48
C ALA A 94 -0.77 -10.80 1.30
N ALA A 95 0.46 -11.27 1.11
CA ALA A 95 0.77 -12.70 1.02
C ALA A 95 0.40 -13.48 2.29
N THR A 96 0.38 -12.84 3.47
CA THR A 96 -0.04 -13.52 4.72
C THR A 96 -1.56 -13.58 4.88
N LEU A 97 -2.31 -12.80 4.10
CA LEU A 97 -3.77 -12.77 4.16
C LEU A 97 -4.43 -13.75 3.19
N GLY A 98 -3.68 -14.17 2.16
CA GLY A 98 -4.16 -15.14 1.18
C GLY A 98 -4.45 -16.51 1.81
N THR A 99 -5.39 -17.24 1.20
CA THR A 99 -5.78 -18.60 1.65
C THR A 99 -4.71 -19.67 1.39
N GLY A 100 -3.54 -19.29 0.89
CA GLY A 100 -2.50 -20.20 0.40
C GLY A 100 -2.78 -20.79 -0.98
N ARG A 101 -3.95 -20.54 -1.56
CA ARG A 101 -4.32 -21.02 -2.91
C ARG A 101 -3.55 -20.31 -4.01
N ILE A 102 -3.06 -19.10 -3.73
CA ILE A 102 -2.29 -18.32 -4.70
C ILE A 102 -0.98 -19.02 -5.06
N ASP A 103 -0.36 -19.70 -4.08
CA ASP A 103 0.91 -20.40 -4.24
C ASP A 103 0.73 -21.91 -4.51
N ALA A 104 -0.51 -22.44 -4.45
CA ALA A 104 -0.77 -23.85 -4.66
C ALA A 104 -0.77 -24.20 -6.15
N ASP A 105 0.12 -25.10 -6.52
CA ASP A 105 0.25 -25.65 -7.90
C ASP A 105 -0.71 -26.84 -8.16
N ASP A 106 -1.82 -26.88 -7.45
CA ASP A 106 -2.74 -28.01 -7.47
C ASP A 106 -3.62 -27.95 -8.73
N ALA A 107 -3.24 -28.72 -9.73
CA ALA A 107 -3.94 -28.83 -11.04
C ALA A 107 -5.40 -29.34 -10.93
N ALA A 108 -5.85 -29.76 -9.76
CA ALA A 108 -7.20 -30.25 -9.49
C ALA A 108 -8.17 -29.14 -9.03
N THR A 109 -7.67 -27.96 -8.70
CA THR A 109 -8.48 -26.83 -8.23
C THR A 109 -8.74 -25.83 -9.36
N LYS A 110 -9.90 -25.20 -9.34
CA LYS A 110 -10.27 -24.09 -10.22
C LYS A 110 -9.14 -23.05 -10.26
N PRO A 111 -8.69 -22.59 -11.45
CA PRO A 111 -7.59 -21.65 -11.54
C PRO A 111 -7.90 -20.36 -10.77
N VAL A 112 -6.92 -19.88 -10.00
CA VAL A 112 -7.06 -18.60 -9.29
C VAL A 112 -7.09 -17.48 -10.31
N CYS A 113 -8.14 -16.66 -10.25
CA CYS A 113 -8.31 -15.51 -11.12
C CYS A 113 -7.65 -14.27 -10.50
N VAL A 114 -6.77 -13.63 -11.27
CA VAL A 114 -6.14 -12.36 -10.92
C VAL A 114 -6.56 -11.29 -11.92
N ALA A 115 -7.30 -10.29 -11.44
CA ALA A 115 -7.69 -9.15 -12.26
C ALA A 115 -6.61 -8.06 -12.19
N ILE A 116 -6.20 -7.55 -13.34
CA ILE A 116 -5.28 -6.42 -13.43
C ILE A 116 -6.09 -5.21 -13.93
N ASP A 117 -6.07 -4.14 -13.14
CA ASP A 117 -6.78 -2.89 -13.42
C ASP A 117 -5.87 -1.68 -13.24
N GLY A 118 -5.90 -0.78 -14.22
CA GLY A 118 -5.19 0.50 -14.19
C GLY A 118 -6.10 1.62 -13.66
N LYS A 119 -5.63 2.40 -12.70
CA LYS A 119 -6.41 3.48 -12.12
C LYS A 119 -5.63 4.76 -11.97
N THR A 120 -6.19 5.85 -12.53
CA THR A 120 -5.70 7.20 -12.27
C THR A 120 -6.16 7.67 -10.90
N LEU A 121 -5.23 8.03 -10.04
CA LEU A 121 -5.54 8.57 -8.72
C LEU A 121 -6.02 10.02 -8.85
N ARG A 122 -7.32 10.23 -8.75
CA ARG A 122 -7.90 11.59 -8.75
C ARG A 122 -7.36 12.38 -7.57
N GLY A 123 -6.94 13.64 -7.81
CA GLY A 123 -6.40 14.51 -6.77
C GLY A 123 -4.91 14.32 -6.46
N SER A 124 -4.21 13.39 -7.11
CA SER A 124 -2.74 13.28 -7.04
C SER A 124 -2.00 14.28 -7.94
N PHE A 125 -2.73 15.03 -8.73
CA PHE A 125 -2.22 16.13 -9.55
C PHE A 125 -1.66 17.25 -8.67
N ASP A 126 -0.44 17.68 -8.94
CA ASP A 126 0.21 18.80 -8.27
C ASP A 126 0.63 19.85 -9.31
N ALA A 127 -0.29 20.80 -9.55
CA ALA A 127 -0.08 21.88 -10.53
C ALA A 127 1.13 22.77 -10.22
N PHE A 128 1.51 22.87 -8.94
CA PHE A 128 2.64 23.70 -8.52
C PHE A 128 4.00 23.08 -8.90
N ASN A 129 4.10 21.75 -8.90
CA ASN A 129 5.31 21.01 -9.25
C ASN A 129 5.22 20.36 -10.64
N ASP A 130 4.25 20.75 -11.47
CA ASP A 130 3.98 20.16 -12.79
C ASP A 130 3.90 18.61 -12.77
N ARG A 131 3.36 18.08 -11.67
CA ARG A 131 3.15 16.64 -11.53
C ARG A 131 1.74 16.29 -11.97
N LYS A 132 1.65 15.45 -12.97
CA LYS A 132 0.39 14.88 -13.43
C LYS A 132 -0.16 13.86 -12.43
N ALA A 133 -1.43 13.49 -12.61
CA ALA A 133 -2.06 12.49 -11.75
C ALA A 133 -1.33 11.14 -11.80
N ALA A 134 -1.08 10.53 -10.65
CA ALA A 134 -0.43 9.23 -10.59
C ALA A 134 -1.35 8.13 -11.17
N HIS A 135 -0.80 7.30 -12.03
CA HIS A 135 -1.44 6.09 -12.52
C HIS A 135 -0.91 4.90 -11.73
N LEU A 136 -1.80 4.08 -11.20
CA LEU A 136 -1.47 2.83 -10.54
C LEU A 136 -2.11 1.67 -11.28
N MET A 137 -1.35 0.63 -11.53
CA MET A 137 -1.85 -0.67 -11.92
C MET A 137 -1.90 -1.56 -10.68
N SER A 138 -2.99 -2.28 -10.49
CA SER A 138 -3.23 -3.15 -9.35
C SER A 138 -3.53 -4.55 -9.82
N ALA A 139 -2.98 -5.55 -9.13
CA ALA A 139 -3.34 -6.95 -9.30
C ALA A 139 -4.23 -7.40 -8.14
N PHE A 140 -5.43 -7.84 -8.45
CA PHE A 140 -6.46 -8.22 -7.49
C PHE A 140 -6.78 -9.72 -7.59
N ALA A 141 -6.54 -10.48 -6.52
CA ALA A 141 -6.96 -11.86 -6.40
C ALA A 141 -8.45 -11.90 -6.10
N HIS A 142 -9.25 -12.40 -7.07
CA HIS A 142 -10.70 -12.36 -6.99
C HIS A 142 -11.26 -13.24 -5.85
N ASP A 143 -10.73 -14.46 -5.70
CA ASP A 143 -11.22 -15.42 -4.72
C ASP A 143 -10.89 -15.00 -3.28
N ASP A 144 -9.72 -14.44 -3.05
CA ASP A 144 -9.28 -13.96 -1.73
C ASP A 144 -9.71 -12.52 -1.44
N GLN A 145 -10.21 -11.80 -2.45
CA GLN A 145 -10.55 -10.36 -2.38
C GLN A 145 -9.40 -9.47 -1.88
N ILE A 146 -8.18 -9.80 -2.30
CA ILE A 146 -6.95 -9.13 -1.85
C ILE A 146 -6.24 -8.51 -3.04
N ILE A 147 -5.75 -7.28 -2.86
CA ILE A 147 -4.79 -6.68 -3.79
C ILE A 147 -3.42 -7.28 -3.48
N LEU A 148 -2.80 -7.91 -4.48
CA LEU A 148 -1.52 -8.60 -4.35
C LEU A 148 -0.34 -7.63 -4.48
N ALA A 149 -0.44 -6.69 -5.41
CA ALA A 149 0.61 -5.71 -5.69
C ALA A 149 0.05 -4.49 -6.43
N HIS A 150 0.85 -3.41 -6.38
CA HIS A 150 0.65 -2.23 -7.20
C HIS A 150 1.92 -1.93 -7.99
N LEU A 151 1.75 -1.31 -9.17
CA LEU A 151 2.83 -0.75 -9.95
C LEU A 151 2.46 0.69 -10.34
N ALA A 152 3.34 1.64 -10.01
CA ALA A 152 3.20 3.00 -10.52
C ALA A 152 3.58 3.04 -11.99
N ILE A 153 2.72 3.63 -12.83
CA ILE A 153 2.94 3.76 -14.27
C ILE A 153 3.26 5.21 -14.57
N ASP A 154 4.40 5.45 -15.22
CA ASP A 154 4.71 6.75 -15.78
C ASP A 154 3.88 6.96 -17.06
N GLU A 155 3.35 8.19 -17.25
CA GLU A 155 2.48 8.56 -18.39
C GLU A 155 3.04 8.27 -19.78
N LYS A 156 4.35 8.07 -19.90
CA LYS A 156 5.03 7.73 -21.16
C LYS A 156 5.15 6.24 -21.38
N SER A 157 4.91 5.40 -20.37
CA SER A 157 4.97 3.97 -20.50
C SER A 157 3.63 3.43 -20.98
N ASN A 158 3.67 2.62 -22.03
CA ASN A 158 2.53 1.89 -22.52
C ASN A 158 2.04 0.95 -21.39
N GLU A 159 0.75 0.86 -21.14
CA GLU A 159 0.16 0.01 -20.09
C GLU A 159 0.49 -1.47 -20.30
N ILE A 160 0.72 -1.92 -21.55
CA ILE A 160 1.07 -3.29 -21.89
C ILE A 160 2.39 -3.77 -21.24
N PRO A 161 3.52 -3.04 -21.34
CA PRO A 161 4.73 -3.40 -20.58
C PRO A 161 4.49 -3.41 -19.07
N ALA A 162 3.71 -2.49 -18.53
CA ALA A 162 3.41 -2.42 -17.12
C ALA A 162 2.63 -3.65 -16.62
N VAL A 163 1.70 -4.20 -17.42
CA VAL A 163 1.03 -5.47 -17.13
C VAL A 163 2.05 -6.61 -17.06
N GLN A 164 2.94 -6.70 -18.03
CA GLN A 164 3.98 -7.73 -18.08
C GLN A 164 4.94 -7.65 -16.89
N ASP A 165 5.36 -6.43 -16.53
CA ASP A 165 6.22 -6.19 -15.38
C ASP A 165 5.53 -6.57 -14.07
N LEU A 166 4.24 -6.25 -13.93
CA LEU A 166 3.46 -6.61 -12.75
C LEU A 166 3.29 -8.14 -12.64
N MET A 167 2.97 -8.81 -13.74
CA MET A 167 2.87 -10.28 -13.79
C MET A 167 4.21 -10.96 -13.45
N THR A 168 5.32 -10.45 -13.99
CA THR A 168 6.67 -10.94 -13.71
C THR A 168 7.04 -10.72 -12.24
N THR A 169 6.73 -9.54 -11.71
CA THR A 169 6.99 -9.19 -10.31
C THR A 169 6.21 -10.06 -9.33
N LEU A 170 5.00 -10.47 -9.70
CA LEU A 170 4.18 -11.37 -8.88
C LEU A 170 4.68 -12.82 -8.92
N GLY A 171 5.39 -13.23 -9.97
CA GLY A 171 5.94 -14.58 -10.12
C GLY A 171 4.89 -15.69 -10.11
N LEU A 172 3.63 -15.35 -10.43
CA LEU A 172 2.51 -16.29 -10.38
C LEU A 172 2.41 -17.07 -11.69
N SER A 173 2.70 -18.37 -11.66
CA SER A 173 2.48 -19.29 -12.75
C SER A 173 1.16 -20.05 -12.58
N GLY A 174 0.56 -20.53 -13.69
CA GLY A 174 -0.66 -21.36 -13.65
C GLY A 174 -1.93 -20.60 -13.20
N LYS A 175 -1.91 -19.27 -13.21
CA LYS A 175 -3.07 -18.42 -12.84
C LYS A 175 -3.76 -17.86 -14.08
N LEU A 176 -5.05 -17.57 -13.97
CA LEU A 176 -5.82 -16.89 -15.00
C LEU A 176 -5.78 -15.39 -14.76
N PHE A 177 -5.12 -14.65 -15.67
CA PHE A 177 -5.10 -13.19 -15.60
C PHE A 177 -6.21 -12.59 -16.47
N THR A 178 -6.97 -11.65 -15.92
CA THR A 178 -7.92 -10.83 -16.66
C THR A 178 -7.42 -9.40 -16.70
N VAL A 179 -7.43 -8.81 -17.89
CA VAL A 179 -7.03 -7.41 -18.14
C VAL A 179 -8.16 -6.73 -18.90
N ASP A 180 -8.25 -5.39 -18.79
CA ASP A 180 -9.23 -4.64 -19.60
C ASP A 180 -8.94 -4.82 -21.09
N ALA A 181 -9.98 -4.74 -21.92
CA ALA A 181 -9.92 -4.93 -23.36
C ALA A 181 -8.91 -3.99 -24.07
N MET A 182 -8.61 -2.84 -23.50
CA MET A 182 -7.58 -1.93 -24.00
C MET A 182 -6.16 -2.48 -23.89
N HIS A 183 -5.94 -3.49 -23.04
CA HIS A 183 -4.63 -4.15 -22.83
C HIS A 183 -4.52 -5.47 -23.56
N ALA A 184 -5.58 -5.96 -24.18
CA ALA A 184 -5.61 -7.21 -24.92
C ALA A 184 -5.17 -6.99 -26.38
N CYS A 185 -3.91 -6.55 -26.58
CA CYS A 185 -3.29 -6.52 -27.90
C CYS A 185 -2.75 -7.90 -28.27
N LYS A 186 -3.02 -8.28 -29.56
CA LYS A 186 -2.51 -9.48 -30.19
C LYS A 186 -0.99 -9.42 -30.39
#